data_a1c3fbfce21f05af3d135c9a56f364f9
#
_entry.id   a1c3fbfce21f05af3d135c9a56f364f9
#
_cell.length_a   1.000
_cell.length_b   1.000
_cell.length_c   1.000
_cell.angle_alpha   90.00
_cell.angle_beta   90.00
_cell.angle_gamma   90.00
#
_symmetry.space_group_name_H-M   'P 1'
#
loop_
_entity.id
_entity.type
_entity.pdbx_description
1 polymer ?
#
loop_
_entity_poly.entity_id
_entity_poly.type
_entity_poly.pdbx_seq_one_letter_code
_entity_poly.pdbx_strand_id
1 'polypeptide(L)'
;SEMCIRDSNNTEIFIENYFKPVEVIIVGAVHITQYLIEFLKNLNFDVTVIDPREYFVTKQKFQNIKIISKWPEEVFKKIRTDSNTALITLTHDPKIDEPALKHALKKKFFYIGALGSKKTHKNRCKRLKEDGFNNKEIGSIHGPIGLDIGGKSAPEIALSIVAQLVSERNKTIKI
;
A
#
# COMPACT_ATOMS: atom_id res chain seq x y z
N SER A 1 7.16 -20.80 6.92
CA SER A 1 7.38 -22.14 6.34
C SER A 1 8.60 -22.73 7.02
N GLU A 2 8.37 -23.82 7.72
CA GLU A 2 9.39 -24.58 8.43
C GLU A 2 10.15 -25.44 7.41
N MET A 3 11.47 -25.40 7.43
CA MET A 3 12.31 -26.24 6.59
C MET A 3 13.28 -27.02 7.48
N CYS A 4 13.20 -28.33 7.43
CA CYS A 4 14.12 -29.23 8.12
C CYS A 4 15.14 -29.72 7.09
N ILE A 5 16.42 -29.44 7.31
CA ILE A 5 17.54 -29.87 6.44
C ILE A 5 18.41 -30.84 7.24
N ARG A 6 18.65 -32.05 6.71
CA ARG A 6 19.68 -32.98 7.23
C ARG A 6 20.95 -32.82 6.43
N ASP A 7 22.04 -32.56 7.12
CA ASP A 7 23.36 -32.54 6.49
C ASP A 7 23.99 -33.96 6.45
N SER A 8 25.15 -34.09 5.80
CA SER A 8 25.91 -35.33 5.69
C SER A 8 26.38 -35.90 7.04
N ASN A 9 26.34 -35.12 8.11
CA ASN A 9 26.73 -35.51 9.47
C ASN A 9 25.52 -35.89 10.35
N ASN A 10 24.35 -36.07 9.78
CA ASN A 10 23.10 -36.38 10.45
C ASN A 10 22.64 -35.31 11.47
N THR A 11 23.10 -34.06 11.30
CA THR A 11 22.68 -32.92 12.11
C THR A 11 21.35 -32.41 11.57
N GLU A 12 20.31 -32.33 12.43
CA GLU A 12 19.05 -31.71 12.07
C GLU A 12 19.13 -30.20 12.33
N ILE A 13 19.00 -29.42 11.27
CA ILE A 13 18.93 -27.96 11.36
C ILE A 13 17.47 -27.55 11.17
N PHE A 14 16.90 -26.98 12.20
CA PHE A 14 15.57 -26.35 12.15
C PHE A 14 15.73 -24.87 11.81
N ILE A 15 15.17 -24.44 10.67
CA ILE A 15 15.19 -23.04 10.23
C ILE A 15 13.76 -22.51 10.33
N GLU A 16 13.50 -21.63 11.30
CA GLU A 16 12.25 -20.90 11.40
C GLU A 16 12.44 -19.48 10.87
N ASN A 17 11.75 -19.15 9.79
CA ASN A 17 11.81 -17.83 9.18
C ASN A 17 10.72 -16.92 9.79
N TYR A 18 11.10 -15.99 10.62
CA TYR A 18 10.24 -14.91 11.09
C TYR A 18 10.23 -13.78 10.05
N PHE A 19 9.21 -13.73 9.23
CA PHE A 19 9.02 -12.60 8.34
C PHE A 19 8.29 -11.47 9.09
N LYS A 20 8.87 -10.25 9.02
CA LYS A 20 8.17 -9.05 9.47
C LYS A 20 6.86 -8.93 8.66
N PRO A 21 5.71 -8.68 9.29
CA PRO A 21 4.46 -8.44 8.56
C PRO A 21 4.65 -7.33 7.53
N VAL A 22 4.00 -7.49 6.39
CA VAL A 22 3.99 -6.46 5.36
C VAL A 22 3.19 -5.26 5.85
N GLU A 23 3.78 -4.08 5.81
CA GLU A 23 3.11 -2.84 6.19
C GLU A 23 2.36 -2.25 4.98
N VAL A 24 1.08 -1.96 5.16
CA VAL A 24 0.24 -1.29 4.16
C VAL A 24 -0.18 0.08 4.71
N ILE A 25 0.30 1.13 4.08
CA ILE A 25 -0.07 2.50 4.41
C ILE A 25 -1.17 2.94 3.46
N ILE A 26 -2.34 3.26 4.01
CA ILE A 26 -3.49 3.78 3.27
C ILE A 26 -3.62 5.27 3.54
N VAL A 27 -3.55 6.08 2.49
CA VAL A 27 -3.81 7.52 2.56
C VAL A 27 -5.24 7.78 2.11
N GLY A 28 -6.09 8.13 3.07
CA GLY A 28 -7.52 8.38 2.88
C GLY A 28 -8.42 7.45 3.69
N ALA A 29 -9.10 8.01 4.69
CA ALA A 29 -10.12 7.33 5.49
C ALA A 29 -11.50 7.41 4.81
N VAL A 30 -11.58 6.96 3.56
CA VAL A 30 -12.80 6.99 2.75
C VAL A 30 -13.58 5.68 2.83
N HIS A 31 -14.79 5.63 2.25
CA HIS A 31 -15.68 4.47 2.36
C HIS A 31 -15.04 3.14 1.95
N ILE A 32 -14.24 3.12 0.88
CA ILE A 32 -13.55 1.91 0.41
C ILE A 32 -12.50 1.40 1.41
N THR A 33 -11.95 2.28 2.23
CA THR A 33 -10.88 1.96 3.20
C THR A 33 -11.30 0.90 4.20
N GLN A 34 -12.57 0.88 4.62
CA GLN A 34 -13.09 -0.13 5.56
C GLN A 34 -12.99 -1.56 4.97
N TYR A 35 -13.38 -1.74 3.71
CA TYR A 35 -13.30 -3.04 3.03
C TYR A 35 -11.85 -3.48 2.80
N LEU A 36 -10.97 -2.53 2.44
CA LEU A 36 -9.53 -2.80 2.32
C LEU A 36 -8.95 -3.30 3.64
N ILE A 37 -9.28 -2.65 4.75
CA ILE A 37 -8.80 -3.05 6.08
C ILE A 37 -9.23 -4.47 6.42
N GLU A 38 -10.49 -4.84 6.16
CA GLU A 38 -11.00 -6.18 6.41
C GLU A 38 -10.23 -7.24 5.62
N PHE A 39 -10.04 -7.05 4.32
CA PHE A 39 -9.28 -7.97 3.48
C PHE A 39 -7.81 -8.06 3.89
N LEU A 40 -7.17 -6.93 4.17
CA LEU A 40 -5.75 -6.87 4.53
C LEU A 40 -5.47 -7.52 5.88
N LYS A 41 -6.38 -7.36 6.86
CA LYS A 41 -6.28 -8.03 8.16
C LYS A 41 -6.34 -9.56 8.03
N ASN A 42 -7.26 -10.07 7.22
CA ASN A 42 -7.39 -11.51 6.97
C ASN A 42 -6.13 -12.10 6.28
N LEU A 43 -5.33 -11.26 5.65
CA LEU A 43 -4.05 -11.63 5.02
C LEU A 43 -2.83 -11.35 5.92
N ASN A 44 -3.06 -11.00 7.21
CA ASN A 44 -2.02 -10.68 8.20
C ASN A 44 -1.10 -9.52 7.76
N PHE A 45 -1.65 -8.49 7.10
CA PHE A 45 -0.94 -7.26 6.84
C PHE A 45 -1.11 -6.27 7.99
N ASP A 46 -0.02 -5.54 8.32
CA ASP A 46 -0.09 -4.42 9.24
C ASP A 46 -0.61 -3.18 8.50
N VAL A 47 -1.73 -2.63 8.95
CA VAL A 47 -2.39 -1.51 8.28
C VAL A 47 -2.29 -0.24 9.09
N THR A 48 -1.79 0.82 8.45
CA THR A 48 -1.82 2.19 8.98
C THR A 48 -2.63 3.08 8.05
N VAL A 49 -3.62 3.80 8.59
CA VAL A 49 -4.43 4.77 7.84
C VAL A 49 -3.98 6.19 8.17
N ILE A 50 -3.77 7.01 7.15
CA ILE A 50 -3.39 8.42 7.27
C ILE A 50 -4.45 9.26 6.56
N ASP A 51 -5.08 10.21 7.26
CA ASP A 51 -5.97 11.20 6.66
C ASP A 51 -5.95 12.48 7.49
N PRO A 52 -5.58 13.63 6.93
CA PRO A 52 -5.56 14.90 7.67
C PRO A 52 -6.96 15.42 8.04
N ARG A 53 -8.01 14.85 7.45
CA ARG A 53 -9.40 15.27 7.63
C ARG A 53 -10.04 14.50 8.79
N GLU A 54 -10.02 15.07 9.98
CA GLU A 54 -10.55 14.45 11.22
C GLU A 54 -11.96 13.88 11.08
N TYR A 55 -12.84 14.57 10.32
CA TYR A 55 -14.21 14.13 10.10
C TYR A 55 -14.30 12.71 9.54
N PHE A 56 -13.43 12.35 8.60
CA PHE A 56 -13.42 11.00 8.01
C PHE A 56 -12.86 9.96 8.97
N VAL A 57 -11.90 10.34 9.79
CA VAL A 57 -11.30 9.47 10.80
C VAL A 57 -12.29 9.12 11.91
N THR A 58 -13.05 10.09 12.40
CA THR A 58 -14.01 9.90 13.50
C THR A 58 -15.30 9.21 13.07
N LYS A 59 -15.74 9.42 11.83
CA LYS A 59 -16.98 8.84 11.30
C LYS A 59 -16.86 7.36 11.00
N GLN A 60 -15.66 6.90 10.66
CA GLN A 60 -15.41 5.49 10.31
C GLN A 60 -14.95 4.73 11.55
N LYS A 61 -15.72 3.71 11.93
CA LYS A 61 -15.38 2.82 13.06
C LYS A 61 -14.30 1.81 12.63
N PHE A 62 -13.06 2.27 12.53
CA PHE A 62 -11.91 1.40 12.28
C PHE A 62 -11.45 0.78 13.62
N GLN A 63 -11.95 -0.40 13.95
CA GLN A 63 -11.52 -1.10 15.17
C GLN A 63 -10.14 -1.70 15.00
N ASN A 64 -9.27 -1.49 16.00
CA ASN A 64 -7.93 -2.09 16.08
C ASN A 64 -7.01 -1.78 14.88
N ILE A 65 -7.03 -0.55 14.38
CA ILE A 65 -6.16 -0.05 13.32
C ILE A 65 -5.45 1.21 13.79
N LYS A 66 -4.20 1.33 13.42
CA LYS A 66 -3.44 2.56 13.63
C LYS A 66 -3.93 3.64 12.67
N ILE A 67 -4.52 4.70 13.21
CA ILE A 67 -5.01 5.86 12.45
C ILE A 67 -4.23 7.09 12.86
N ILE A 68 -3.80 7.88 11.88
CA ILE A 68 -3.03 9.09 12.09
C ILE A 68 -3.73 10.25 11.38
N SER A 69 -4.34 11.16 12.15
CA SER A 69 -4.98 12.38 11.64
C SER A 69 -3.96 13.49 11.44
N LYS A 70 -3.07 13.34 10.45
CA LYS A 70 -2.04 14.30 10.08
C LYS A 70 -1.80 14.29 8.59
N TRP A 71 -1.16 15.34 8.09
CA TRP A 71 -0.72 15.40 6.71
C TRP A 71 0.32 14.31 6.40
N PRO A 72 0.25 13.64 5.26
CA PRO A 72 1.20 12.58 4.89
C PRO A 72 2.65 13.01 5.00
N GLU A 73 3.00 14.25 4.62
CA GLU A 73 4.36 14.79 4.73
C GLU A 73 4.89 14.78 6.16
N GLU A 74 4.04 15.08 7.15
CA GLU A 74 4.43 15.07 8.56
C GLU A 74 4.63 13.66 9.08
N VAL A 75 3.75 12.74 8.65
CA VAL A 75 3.78 11.34 9.06
C VAL A 75 5.03 10.66 8.50
N PHE A 76 5.30 10.80 7.21
CA PHE A 76 6.44 10.16 6.55
C PHE A 76 7.81 10.67 7.01
N LYS A 77 7.89 11.83 7.67
CA LYS A 77 9.13 12.28 8.36
C LYS A 77 9.43 11.46 9.61
N LYS A 78 8.43 10.81 10.20
CA LYS A 78 8.53 10.15 11.51
C LYS A 78 8.47 8.63 11.46
N ILE A 79 7.83 8.06 10.43
CA ILE A 79 7.73 6.61 10.27
C ILE A 79 8.88 6.07 9.43
N ARG A 80 9.32 4.87 9.75
CA ARG A 80 10.28 4.14 8.92
C ARG A 80 9.51 3.35 7.88
N THR A 81 9.96 3.45 6.63
CA THR A 81 9.40 2.73 5.49
C THR A 81 10.52 2.02 4.74
N ASP A 82 10.25 0.85 4.22
CA ASP A 82 11.23 0.00 3.54
C ASP A 82 10.62 -0.71 2.31
N SER A 83 11.37 -1.62 1.73
CA SER A 83 10.92 -2.44 0.60
C SER A 83 9.84 -3.47 0.96
N ASN A 84 9.44 -3.59 2.22
CA ASN A 84 8.31 -4.40 2.69
C ASN A 84 7.05 -3.55 2.96
N THR A 85 7.07 -2.29 2.50
CA THR A 85 5.98 -1.34 2.68
C THR A 85 5.22 -1.13 1.35
N ALA A 86 3.88 -1.12 1.42
CA ALA A 86 2.98 -0.77 0.33
C ALA A 86 2.30 0.57 0.62
N LEU A 87 2.05 1.36 -0.43
CA LEU A 87 1.26 2.59 -0.37
C LEU A 87 0.01 2.48 -1.23
N ILE A 88 -1.13 2.87 -0.65
CA ILE A 88 -2.42 2.99 -1.34
C ILE A 88 -2.96 4.41 -1.09
N THR A 89 -3.20 5.21 -2.15
CA THR A 89 -3.81 6.53 -2.03
C THR A 89 -5.23 6.53 -2.60
N LEU A 90 -6.18 7.06 -1.82
CA LEU A 90 -7.61 6.94 -2.07
C LEU A 90 -8.40 8.25 -2.01
N THR A 91 -7.76 9.39 -1.71
CA THR A 91 -8.50 10.64 -1.44
C THR A 91 -8.99 11.35 -2.68
N HIS A 92 -8.39 11.09 -3.84
CA HIS A 92 -8.53 11.87 -5.07
C HIS A 92 -8.06 13.33 -4.98
N ASP A 93 -7.59 13.77 -3.81
CA ASP A 93 -7.05 15.11 -3.63
C ASP A 93 -5.54 15.10 -3.85
N PRO A 94 -5.02 15.80 -4.88
CA PRO A 94 -3.59 15.87 -5.14
C PRO A 94 -2.78 16.39 -3.96
N LYS A 95 -3.36 17.29 -3.14
CA LYS A 95 -2.67 17.86 -1.98
C LYS A 95 -2.39 16.83 -0.89
N ILE A 96 -3.21 15.78 -0.81
CA ILE A 96 -3.07 14.70 0.17
C ILE A 96 -2.32 13.51 -0.46
N ASP A 97 -2.73 13.10 -1.67
CA ASP A 97 -2.19 11.89 -2.30
C ASP A 97 -0.76 12.08 -2.82
N GLU A 98 -0.44 13.21 -3.46
CA GLU A 98 0.86 13.38 -4.14
C GLU A 98 2.07 13.46 -3.20
N PRO A 99 2.01 14.11 -2.04
CA PRO A 99 3.11 14.05 -1.08
C PRO A 99 3.47 12.63 -0.65
N ALA A 100 2.45 11.77 -0.45
CA ALA A 100 2.65 10.36 -0.13
C ALA A 100 3.29 9.60 -1.29
N LEU A 101 2.80 9.81 -2.51
CA LEU A 101 3.36 9.19 -3.72
C LEU A 101 4.82 9.59 -3.94
N LYS A 102 5.14 10.88 -3.81
CA LYS A 102 6.51 11.40 -3.91
C LYS A 102 7.45 10.76 -2.89
N HIS A 103 6.96 10.55 -1.66
CA HIS A 103 7.74 9.83 -0.65
C HIS A 103 8.00 8.38 -1.05
N ALA A 104 6.96 7.66 -1.46
CA ALA A 104 7.06 6.25 -1.83
C ALA A 104 7.99 6.03 -3.04
N LEU A 105 7.92 6.89 -4.05
CA LEU A 105 8.81 6.84 -5.21
C LEU A 105 10.29 6.97 -4.84
N LYS A 106 10.63 7.79 -3.83
CA LYS A 106 12.00 7.95 -3.32
C LYS A 106 12.47 6.79 -2.45
N LYS A 107 11.58 5.97 -1.88
CA LYS A 107 11.87 4.98 -0.82
C LYS A 107 11.72 3.52 -1.23
N LYS A 108 11.55 3.20 -2.51
CA LYS A 108 11.46 1.84 -3.05
C LYS A 108 10.40 0.95 -2.38
N PHE A 109 9.20 1.47 -2.17
CA PHE A 109 8.08 0.64 -1.77
C PHE A 109 7.87 -0.50 -2.79
N PHE A 110 7.48 -1.70 -2.32
CA PHE A 110 7.22 -2.80 -3.25
C PHE A 110 5.95 -2.62 -4.06
N TYR A 111 5.00 -1.83 -3.54
CA TYR A 111 3.75 -1.53 -4.20
C TYR A 111 3.36 -0.07 -3.97
N ILE A 112 2.98 0.62 -5.03
CA ILE A 112 2.46 1.98 -4.98
C ILE A 112 1.20 2.03 -5.84
N GLY A 113 0.04 2.20 -5.21
CA GLY A 113 -1.24 2.25 -5.89
C GLY A 113 -1.96 3.58 -5.69
N ALA A 114 -2.61 4.09 -6.74
CA ALA A 114 -3.31 5.35 -6.66
C ALA A 114 -4.68 5.29 -7.32
N LEU A 115 -5.73 5.55 -6.52
CA LEU A 115 -7.11 5.57 -6.99
C LEU A 115 -7.34 6.73 -7.98
N GLY A 116 -8.23 6.49 -8.93
CA GLY A 116 -8.65 7.48 -9.92
C GLY A 116 -8.86 6.90 -11.30
N SER A 117 -9.48 7.67 -12.16
CA SER A 117 -9.67 7.31 -13.59
C SER A 117 -8.34 7.35 -14.36
N LYS A 118 -8.31 6.76 -15.56
CA LYS A 118 -7.18 6.90 -16.49
C LYS A 118 -6.80 8.35 -16.75
N LYS A 119 -7.81 9.25 -16.86
CA LYS A 119 -7.60 10.70 -17.01
C LYS A 119 -6.93 11.30 -15.77
N THR A 120 -7.41 10.95 -14.58
CA THR A 120 -6.83 11.43 -13.31
C THR A 120 -5.38 10.98 -13.18
N HIS A 121 -5.11 9.72 -13.51
CA HIS A 121 -3.75 9.18 -13.47
C HIS A 121 -2.82 9.88 -14.46
N LYS A 122 -3.26 10.12 -15.69
CA LYS A 122 -2.48 10.88 -16.70
C LYS A 122 -2.09 12.27 -16.20
N ASN A 123 -3.04 12.99 -15.58
CA ASN A 123 -2.77 14.31 -15.00
C ASN A 123 -1.79 14.24 -13.81
N ARG A 124 -1.91 13.22 -12.96
CA ARG A 124 -0.98 12.94 -11.87
C ARG A 124 0.44 12.71 -12.40
N CYS A 125 0.59 11.86 -13.42
CA CYS A 125 1.88 11.61 -14.05
C CYS A 125 2.52 12.90 -14.61
N LYS A 126 1.72 13.82 -15.18
CA LYS A 126 2.23 15.10 -15.66
C LYS A 126 2.82 15.93 -14.51
N ARG A 127 2.07 16.10 -13.41
CA ARG A 127 2.56 16.86 -12.24
C ARG A 127 3.81 16.23 -11.60
N LEU A 128 3.84 14.91 -11.49
CA LEU A 128 5.03 14.21 -10.97
C LEU A 128 6.28 14.41 -11.86
N LYS A 129 6.09 14.51 -13.18
CA LYS A 129 7.18 14.87 -14.11
C LYS A 129 7.67 16.30 -13.89
N GLU A 130 6.74 17.25 -13.72
CA GLU A 130 7.06 18.64 -13.39
C GLU A 130 7.82 18.76 -12.07
N ASP A 131 7.57 17.85 -11.11
CA ASP A 131 8.30 17.71 -9.85
C ASP A 131 9.65 16.96 -9.97
N GLY A 132 10.06 16.57 -11.18
CA GLY A 132 11.36 15.99 -11.46
C GLY A 132 11.46 14.46 -11.41
N PHE A 133 10.33 13.73 -11.27
CA PHE A 133 10.35 12.27 -11.33
C PHE A 133 10.45 11.78 -12.78
N ASN A 134 11.27 10.74 -13.00
CA ASN A 134 11.45 10.16 -14.32
C ASN A 134 10.34 9.15 -14.68
N ASN A 135 10.29 8.75 -15.97
CA ASN A 135 9.26 7.84 -16.47
C ASN A 135 9.28 6.46 -15.79
N LYS A 136 10.44 5.96 -15.39
CA LYS A 136 10.59 4.65 -14.73
C LYS A 136 9.99 4.71 -13.31
N GLU A 137 10.28 5.77 -12.57
CA GLU A 137 9.71 6.00 -11.23
C GLU A 137 8.19 6.13 -11.31
N ILE A 138 7.68 7.00 -12.18
CA ILE A 138 6.24 7.22 -12.36
C ILE A 138 5.55 5.93 -12.82
N GLY A 139 6.19 5.14 -13.68
CA GLY A 139 5.68 3.87 -14.18
C GLY A 139 5.54 2.78 -13.12
N SER A 140 6.14 2.95 -11.93
CA SER A 140 5.92 2.04 -10.80
C SER A 140 4.61 2.30 -10.04
N ILE A 141 3.90 3.37 -10.35
CA ILE A 141 2.59 3.65 -9.75
C ILE A 141 1.51 2.88 -10.52
N HIS A 142 0.84 1.98 -9.84
CA HIS A 142 -0.38 1.35 -10.34
C HIS A 142 -1.53 2.37 -10.35
N GLY A 143 -1.88 2.88 -11.54
CA GLY A 143 -2.93 3.87 -11.71
C GLY A 143 -3.64 3.72 -13.06
N PRO A 144 -4.93 3.46 -13.08
CA PRO A 144 -5.84 3.20 -11.95
C PRO A 144 -5.41 2.01 -11.09
N ILE A 145 -5.57 2.13 -9.77
CA ILE A 145 -5.26 1.06 -8.81
C ILE A 145 -6.22 -0.13 -8.97
N GLY A 146 -5.70 -1.33 -8.76
CA GLY A 146 -6.47 -2.59 -8.78
C GLY A 146 -6.40 -3.32 -10.12
N LEU A 147 -6.67 -4.61 -10.08
CA LEU A 147 -6.85 -5.42 -11.29
C LEU A 147 -8.19 -5.07 -11.96
N ASP A 148 -8.25 -5.15 -13.28
CA ASP A 148 -9.51 -4.98 -14.01
C ASP A 148 -10.35 -6.26 -13.89
N ILE A 149 -11.23 -6.28 -12.88
CA ILE A 149 -12.17 -7.37 -12.62
C ILE A 149 -13.61 -7.01 -13.00
N GLY A 150 -13.82 -5.83 -13.62
CA GLY A 150 -15.15 -5.33 -13.99
C GLY A 150 -16.00 -4.81 -12.81
N GLY A 151 -15.48 -4.85 -11.56
CA GLY A 151 -16.18 -4.40 -10.36
C GLY A 151 -16.36 -2.89 -10.29
N LYS A 152 -17.52 -2.45 -9.75
CA LYS A 152 -17.89 -1.03 -9.60
C LYS A 152 -18.22 -0.64 -8.17
N SER A 153 -18.60 -1.59 -7.34
CA SER A 153 -18.90 -1.35 -5.92
C SER A 153 -17.64 -1.18 -5.09
N ALA A 154 -17.75 -0.50 -3.95
CA ALA A 154 -16.61 -0.27 -3.07
C ALA A 154 -15.92 -1.58 -2.62
N PRO A 155 -16.64 -2.66 -2.22
CA PRO A 155 -16.00 -3.93 -1.87
C PRO A 155 -15.31 -4.60 -3.06
N GLU A 156 -15.88 -4.55 -4.28
CA GLU A 156 -15.25 -5.12 -5.48
C GLU A 156 -13.97 -4.38 -5.85
N ILE A 157 -13.98 -3.05 -5.76
CA ILE A 157 -12.77 -2.23 -5.99
C ILE A 157 -11.73 -2.55 -4.91
N ALA A 158 -12.12 -2.69 -3.64
CA ALA A 158 -11.21 -3.09 -2.57
C ALA A 158 -10.59 -4.48 -2.84
N LEU A 159 -11.39 -5.44 -3.27
CA LEU A 159 -10.92 -6.77 -3.65
C LEU A 159 -9.90 -6.69 -4.80
N SER A 160 -10.19 -5.91 -5.85
CA SER A 160 -9.28 -5.75 -6.99
C SER A 160 -7.93 -5.16 -6.59
N ILE A 161 -7.94 -4.20 -5.66
CA ILE A 161 -6.72 -3.59 -5.10
C ILE A 161 -5.90 -4.60 -4.32
N VAL A 162 -6.55 -5.35 -3.43
CA VAL A 162 -5.87 -6.37 -2.62
C VAL A 162 -5.31 -7.48 -3.49
N ALA A 163 -6.04 -7.93 -4.49
CA ALA A 163 -5.56 -8.94 -5.44
C ALA A 163 -4.31 -8.45 -6.20
N GLN A 164 -4.29 -7.20 -6.66
CA GLN A 164 -3.11 -6.62 -7.30
C GLN A 164 -1.93 -6.53 -6.34
N LEU A 165 -2.14 -6.05 -5.10
CA LEU A 165 -1.11 -5.93 -4.07
C LEU A 165 -0.48 -7.30 -3.75
N VAL A 166 -1.29 -8.35 -3.57
CA VAL A 166 -0.81 -9.71 -3.34
C VAL A 166 -0.01 -10.23 -4.54
N SER A 167 -0.49 -9.97 -5.75
CA SER A 167 0.24 -10.33 -6.99
C SER A 167 1.63 -9.69 -7.04
N GLU A 168 1.73 -8.39 -6.75
CA GLU A 168 3.02 -7.68 -6.76
C GLU A 168 3.94 -8.14 -5.63
N ARG A 169 3.41 -8.40 -4.43
CA ARG A 169 4.17 -8.97 -3.32
C ARG A 169 4.82 -10.30 -3.71
N ASN A 170 4.06 -11.21 -4.32
CA ASN A 170 4.56 -12.54 -4.68
C ASN A 170 5.60 -12.50 -5.80
N LYS A 171 5.62 -11.47 -6.64
CA LYS A 171 6.70 -11.25 -7.62
C LYS A 171 8.03 -10.84 -6.98
N THR A 172 7.97 -10.17 -5.81
CA THR A 172 9.17 -9.73 -5.10
C THR A 172 9.75 -10.81 -4.20
N ILE A 173 8.93 -11.75 -3.73
CA ILE A 173 9.37 -12.93 -2.99
C ILE A 173 9.74 -13.99 -4.03
N LYS A 174 11.01 -13.99 -4.48
CA LYS A 174 11.53 -15.14 -5.22
C LYS A 174 11.66 -16.30 -4.24
N ILE A 175 10.74 -17.29 -4.34
CA ILE A 175 10.88 -18.60 -3.72
C ILE A 175 11.98 -19.37 -4.44
#